data_93c65bafdf8c5e55d2055219ccb7f1d5
#
_entry.id   93c65bafdf8c5e55d2055219ccb7f1d5
#
_cell.length_a   1.000
_cell.length_b   1.000
_cell.length_c   1.000
_cell.angle_alpha   90.00
_cell.angle_beta   90.00
_cell.angle_gamma   90.00
#
_symmetry.space_group_name_H-M   'P 1'
#
loop_
_entity.id
_entity.type
_entity.pdbx_description
1 polymer ?
#
loop_
_entity_poly.entity_id
_entity_poly.type
_entity_poly.pdbx_seq_one_letter_code
_entity_poly.pdbx_strand_id
1 'polypeptide(L)'
;MKKSQITGLVLFLVALLSPFTMGAADVALKSWSDGPLTWNDFLGQAVIKDEPSYMKAYLAITPAEMSSSKTNVLYRLEASALMNTSVSFADTKFRTAQRLRYHQLQFDVLEYMRRRLQAELNTGISGLEAENTLRYYQQLYDERILRIAENTQNGANDNRLQEEEYLIRKQLDELGLPPVPTIGASNFSYGVQAGVGGMVPTGSISDDFSGCVLFSLGLTGGYKQLKLKADISFGQPSFNNSNIFNVPSDIAGKPGQGNTDSYATYLGIGTTLGYTVLDTKRFSITPNVGGYWSSFGWKVDNYRYENVTTEDGKTELVRLVNSTEKVSLNNFSWIASIDFDIKLHKHVSDTPFFLTGQREEFLSAIRISPFITHGSYNKAVPPVKGYIVGVTVSYLGLARALRLR
;
A
#
# COMPACT_ATOMS: atom_id res chain seq x y z
N MET A 1 -8.86 20.12 -18.07
CA MET A 1 -8.30 20.10 -16.68
C MET A 1 -6.93 20.75 -16.70
N LYS A 2 -6.63 21.69 -15.80
CA LYS A 2 -5.33 22.38 -15.76
C LYS A 2 -4.22 21.40 -15.39
N LYS A 3 -3.06 21.49 -16.07
CA LYS A 3 -1.84 20.66 -15.80
C LYS A 3 -1.52 20.48 -14.31
N SER A 4 -1.81 21.49 -13.47
CA SER A 4 -1.57 21.45 -12.03
C SER A 4 -2.43 20.44 -11.24
N GLN A 5 -3.61 20.09 -11.72
CA GLN A 5 -4.51 19.14 -11.03
C GLN A 5 -4.11 17.67 -11.27
N ILE A 6 -3.55 17.38 -12.46
CA ILE A 6 -3.04 16.03 -12.77
C ILE A 6 -1.76 15.76 -11.97
N THR A 7 -0.88 16.76 -11.88
CA THR A 7 0.36 16.66 -11.09
C THR A 7 0.07 16.46 -9.59
N GLY A 8 -0.97 17.14 -9.05
CA GLY A 8 -1.41 16.97 -7.66
C GLY A 8 -1.96 15.57 -7.38
N LEU A 9 -2.74 15.00 -8.31
CA LEU A 9 -3.32 13.66 -8.16
C LEU A 9 -2.24 12.57 -8.21
N VAL A 10 -1.24 12.71 -9.09
CA VAL A 10 -0.11 11.76 -9.20
C VAL A 10 0.77 11.83 -7.95
N LEU A 11 1.07 13.04 -7.44
CA LEU A 11 1.83 13.21 -6.20
C LEU A 11 1.09 12.65 -4.98
N PHE A 12 -0.23 12.82 -4.90
CA PHE A 12 -1.04 12.27 -3.83
C PHE A 12 -1.08 10.72 -3.86
N LEU A 13 -1.18 10.11 -5.05
CA LEU A 13 -1.14 8.66 -5.23
C LEU A 13 0.27 8.08 -4.94
N VAL A 14 1.33 8.78 -5.33
CA VAL A 14 2.71 8.39 -5.00
C VAL A 14 2.96 8.48 -3.50
N ALA A 15 2.40 9.48 -2.81
CA ALA A 15 2.47 9.60 -1.35
C ALA A 15 1.71 8.47 -0.62
N LEU A 16 0.60 7.97 -1.19
CA LEU A 16 -0.14 6.81 -0.65
C LEU A 16 0.58 5.48 -0.88
N LEU A 17 1.43 5.39 -1.91
CA LEU A 17 2.17 4.17 -2.27
C LEU A 17 3.58 4.12 -1.67
N SER A 18 4.08 5.24 -1.13
CA SER A 18 5.37 5.24 -0.42
C SER A 18 5.18 4.54 0.93
N PRO A 19 5.83 3.40 1.20
CA PRO A 19 6.00 2.98 2.57
C PRO A 19 6.82 4.09 3.25
N PHE A 20 6.23 4.82 4.17
CA PHE A 20 6.96 5.66 5.09
C PHE A 20 7.87 4.73 5.92
N THR A 21 9.03 4.43 5.40
CA THR A 21 10.15 4.03 6.24
C THR A 21 10.62 5.30 6.94
N MET A 22 9.87 5.72 7.95
CA MET A 22 10.50 6.50 9.02
C MET A 22 11.60 5.59 9.54
N GLY A 23 12.86 5.98 9.32
CA GLY A 23 13.99 5.33 9.94
C GLY A 23 13.70 5.30 11.45
N ALA A 24 13.26 4.17 11.96
CA ALA A 24 13.24 3.92 13.37
C ALA A 24 14.70 4.05 13.79
N ALA A 25 15.05 5.10 14.53
CA ALA A 25 16.26 5.07 15.32
C ALA A 25 16.25 3.73 16.05
N ASP A 26 17.33 2.97 16.00
CA ASP A 26 17.46 1.69 16.67
C ASP A 26 17.13 1.90 18.15
N VAL A 27 15.88 1.64 18.51
CA VAL A 27 15.42 1.74 19.88
C VAL A 27 15.99 0.51 20.57
N ALA A 28 16.97 0.72 21.46
CA ALA A 28 17.56 -0.37 22.22
C ALA A 28 16.48 -0.91 23.19
N LEU A 29 15.98 -2.12 22.88
CA LEU A 29 14.97 -2.82 23.66
C LEU A 29 15.58 -3.99 24.40
N LYS A 30 15.14 -4.20 25.64
CA LYS A 30 15.42 -5.40 26.42
C LYS A 30 14.11 -6.16 26.63
N SER A 31 14.09 -7.44 26.25
CA SER A 31 12.99 -8.35 26.60
C SER A 31 13.19 -8.92 27.99
N TRP A 32 12.11 -9.25 28.67
CA TRP A 32 12.17 -9.98 29.95
C TRP A 32 12.90 -11.33 29.81
N SER A 33 12.76 -12.00 28.67
CA SER A 33 13.43 -13.26 28.33
C SER A 33 14.96 -13.15 28.22
N ASP A 34 15.50 -11.93 28.03
CA ASP A 34 16.95 -11.69 27.93
C ASP A 34 17.66 -11.75 29.28
N GLY A 35 16.91 -12.03 30.35
CA GLY A 35 17.42 -12.19 31.70
C GLY A 35 17.18 -10.97 32.59
N PRO A 36 17.67 -11.05 33.84
CA PRO A 36 17.41 -10.01 34.83
C PRO A 36 18.00 -8.65 34.46
N LEU A 37 17.40 -7.60 35.03
CA LEU A 37 17.87 -6.23 34.84
C LEU A 37 19.23 -6.01 35.51
N THR A 38 20.04 -5.22 34.85
CA THR A 38 21.30 -4.67 35.35
C THR A 38 21.30 -3.16 35.17
N TRP A 39 22.17 -2.44 35.90
CA TRP A 39 22.31 -1.01 35.70
C TRP A 39 22.82 -0.61 34.31
N ASN A 40 23.38 -1.54 33.54
CA ASN A 40 23.77 -1.33 32.15
C ASN A 40 22.58 -1.25 31.19
N ASP A 41 21.40 -1.65 31.62
CA ASP A 41 20.17 -1.56 30.83
C ASP A 41 19.51 -0.17 30.89
N PHE A 42 20.02 0.75 31.76
CA PHE A 42 19.50 2.10 31.96
C PHE A 42 20.42 3.11 31.27
N LEU A 43 20.24 3.26 29.94
CA LEU A 43 21.07 4.07 29.06
C LEU A 43 20.57 5.51 28.87
N GLY A 44 19.33 5.77 29.26
CA GLY A 44 18.68 7.07 29.11
C GLY A 44 19.32 8.16 29.98
N GLN A 45 19.09 9.40 29.56
CA GLN A 45 19.46 10.57 30.37
C GLN A 45 18.30 10.96 31.29
N ALA A 46 18.62 11.45 32.48
CA ALA A 46 17.61 11.93 33.44
C ALA A 46 16.87 13.15 32.84
N VAL A 47 15.63 12.92 32.38
CA VAL A 47 14.76 13.95 31.79
C VAL A 47 13.81 14.52 32.83
N ILE A 48 13.51 13.75 33.88
CA ILE A 48 12.58 14.12 34.96
C ILE A 48 13.40 14.66 36.14
N LYS A 49 13.19 15.94 36.41
CA LYS A 49 13.86 16.59 37.54
C LYS A 49 13.32 15.98 38.85
N ASP A 50 14.24 15.60 39.74
CA ASP A 50 13.95 15.00 41.07
C ASP A 50 13.52 13.51 41.08
N GLU A 51 13.50 12.80 39.93
CA GLU A 51 13.38 11.35 39.91
C GLU A 51 14.76 10.67 39.92
N PRO A 52 15.06 9.80 40.90
CA PRO A 52 16.35 9.13 41.00
C PRO A 52 16.57 8.04 39.93
N SER A 53 15.50 7.46 39.41
CA SER A 53 15.52 6.45 38.36
C SER A 53 14.13 6.26 37.78
N TYR A 54 14.08 5.92 36.51
CA TYR A 54 12.85 5.65 35.77
C TYR A 54 13.05 4.47 34.81
N MET A 55 12.04 3.60 34.72
CA MET A 55 12.00 2.49 33.78
C MET A 55 10.81 2.63 32.87
N LYS A 56 11.03 2.75 31.57
CA LYS A 56 9.97 2.70 30.56
C LYS A 56 9.80 1.27 30.06
N ALA A 57 8.73 0.62 30.52
CA ALA A 57 8.41 -0.74 30.15
C ALA A 57 6.98 -0.82 29.58
N TYR A 58 6.75 -1.72 28.63
CA TYR A 58 5.47 -1.85 27.95
C TYR A 58 5.29 -3.24 27.32
N LEU A 59 4.01 -3.60 27.06
CA LEU A 59 3.61 -4.78 26.32
C LEU A 59 3.59 -4.49 24.83
N ALA A 60 3.96 -5.49 24.02
CA ALA A 60 3.84 -5.45 22.59
C ALA A 60 3.27 -6.77 22.05
N ILE A 61 2.58 -6.72 20.90
CA ILE A 61 2.17 -7.91 20.15
C ILE A 61 2.84 -7.84 18.79
N THR A 62 3.61 -8.86 18.44
CA THR A 62 4.32 -8.95 17.16
C THR A 62 4.04 -10.27 16.47
N PRO A 63 3.66 -10.26 15.18
CA PRO A 63 3.65 -11.47 14.37
C PRO A 63 5.07 -11.78 13.87
N ALA A 64 5.65 -12.88 14.33
CA ALA A 64 6.95 -13.36 13.88
C ALA A 64 6.79 -14.48 12.83
N GLU A 65 7.51 -14.41 11.72
CA GLU A 65 7.49 -15.45 10.68
C GLU A 65 8.15 -16.73 11.20
N MET A 66 7.37 -17.82 11.26
CA MET A 66 7.87 -19.13 11.69
C MET A 66 8.39 -19.99 10.54
N SER A 67 7.67 -20.01 9.43
CA SER A 67 8.03 -20.75 8.25
C SER A 67 7.36 -20.18 7.01
N SER A 68 8.05 -20.19 5.88
CA SER A 68 7.46 -19.82 4.60
C SER A 68 7.47 -21.01 3.65
N SER A 69 6.30 -21.53 3.28
CA SER A 69 6.15 -22.38 2.11
C SER A 69 5.93 -21.51 0.87
N LYS A 70 5.97 -22.12 -0.34
CA LYS A 70 5.82 -21.38 -1.62
C LYS A 70 4.56 -20.49 -1.66
N THR A 71 3.48 -20.89 -0.98
CA THR A 71 2.17 -20.23 -1.04
C THR A 71 1.61 -19.82 0.32
N ASN A 72 2.16 -20.33 1.42
CA ASN A 72 1.66 -20.08 2.77
C ASN A 72 2.78 -19.69 3.71
N VAL A 73 2.63 -18.57 4.38
CA VAL A 73 3.50 -18.13 5.44
C VAL A 73 2.78 -18.34 6.75
N LEU A 74 3.44 -18.97 7.70
CA LEU A 74 2.96 -19.17 9.06
C LEU A 74 3.67 -18.18 9.98
N TYR A 75 2.91 -17.51 10.80
CA TYR A 75 3.41 -16.57 11.80
C TYR A 75 3.04 -17.08 13.20
N ARG A 76 3.84 -16.67 14.18
CA ARG A 76 3.48 -16.73 15.60
C ARG A 76 2.98 -15.36 16.02
N LEU A 77 1.87 -15.32 16.74
CA LEU A 77 1.38 -14.09 17.36
C LEU A 77 1.91 -14.08 18.80
N GLU A 78 2.96 -13.31 19.03
CA GLU A 78 3.67 -13.27 20.32
C GLU A 78 3.42 -11.95 21.06
N ALA A 79 3.04 -12.08 22.34
CA ALA A 79 3.10 -10.98 23.27
C ALA A 79 4.51 -10.89 23.86
N SER A 80 5.05 -9.69 23.97
CA SER A 80 6.39 -9.41 24.53
C SER A 80 6.30 -8.41 25.67
N ALA A 81 7.11 -8.63 26.72
CA ALA A 81 7.36 -7.67 27.78
C ALA A 81 8.69 -6.98 27.49
N LEU A 82 8.64 -5.69 27.18
CA LEU A 82 9.78 -4.92 26.67
C LEU A 82 10.10 -3.72 27.57
N MET A 83 11.38 -3.46 27.76
CA MET A 83 11.92 -2.26 28.35
C MET A 83 12.65 -1.44 27.30
N ASN A 84 12.34 -0.16 27.19
CA ASN A 84 13.09 0.78 26.38
C ASN A 84 14.30 1.28 27.16
N THR A 85 15.47 0.73 26.85
CA THR A 85 16.71 1.05 27.57
C THR A 85 17.22 2.46 27.29
N SER A 86 16.91 3.00 26.09
CA SER A 86 17.35 4.37 25.69
C SER A 86 16.60 5.47 26.44
N VAL A 87 15.39 5.20 26.98
CA VAL A 87 14.58 6.15 27.73
C VAL A 87 14.67 5.88 29.24
N SER A 88 14.96 4.63 29.61
CA SER A 88 15.11 4.23 31.01
C SER A 88 16.43 4.74 31.57
N PHE A 89 16.39 5.40 32.72
CA PHE A 89 17.58 6.00 33.33
C PHE A 89 17.70 5.73 34.85
N ALA A 90 18.89 5.81 35.36
CA ALA A 90 19.17 5.82 36.81
C ALA A 90 20.37 6.72 37.11
N ASP A 91 20.20 7.67 38.01
CA ASP A 91 21.33 8.46 38.51
C ASP A 91 22.30 7.55 39.25
N THR A 92 23.57 7.70 38.97
CA THR A 92 24.65 6.88 39.55
C THR A 92 24.63 6.84 41.07
N LYS A 93 24.21 7.93 41.74
CA LYS A 93 24.09 8.03 43.19
C LYS A 93 22.99 7.14 43.77
N PHE A 94 22.02 6.73 42.96
CA PHE A 94 20.86 5.93 43.37
C PHE A 94 20.90 4.49 42.85
N ARG A 95 21.99 4.07 42.23
CA ARG A 95 22.20 2.69 41.74
C ARG A 95 22.47 1.71 42.86
N THR A 96 21.47 1.45 43.70
CA THR A 96 21.54 0.46 44.80
C THR A 96 20.93 -0.87 44.37
N ALA A 97 21.35 -1.96 45.04
CA ALA A 97 20.75 -3.28 44.81
C ALA A 97 19.23 -3.30 45.06
N GLN A 98 18.77 -2.61 46.11
CA GLN A 98 17.36 -2.51 46.46
C GLN A 98 16.55 -1.77 45.39
N ARG A 99 17.08 -0.69 44.83
CA ARG A 99 16.42 0.06 43.75
C ARG A 99 16.39 -0.78 42.46
N LEU A 100 17.42 -1.56 42.14
CA LEU A 100 17.42 -2.45 41.01
C LEU A 100 16.38 -3.57 41.17
N ARG A 101 16.23 -4.14 42.39
CA ARG A 101 15.18 -5.10 42.69
C ARG A 101 13.78 -4.51 42.48
N TYR A 102 13.58 -3.25 42.86
CA TYR A 102 12.29 -2.57 42.63
C TYR A 102 11.97 -2.46 41.12
N HIS A 103 12.94 -2.13 40.28
CA HIS A 103 12.74 -2.12 38.83
C HIS A 103 12.56 -3.54 38.26
N GLN A 104 13.27 -4.54 38.81
CA GLN A 104 13.06 -5.94 38.43
C GLN A 104 11.63 -6.39 38.75
N LEU A 105 11.12 -6.03 39.96
CA LEU A 105 9.74 -6.32 40.32
C LEU A 105 8.73 -5.71 39.33
N GLN A 106 8.94 -4.46 38.89
CA GLN A 106 8.11 -3.85 37.87
C GLN A 106 8.17 -4.64 36.55
N PHE A 107 9.33 -5.11 36.15
CA PHE A 107 9.53 -5.90 34.93
C PHE A 107 8.90 -7.30 35.05
N ASP A 108 8.95 -7.93 36.21
CA ASP A 108 8.31 -9.21 36.50
C ASP A 108 6.76 -9.09 36.48
N VAL A 109 6.22 -7.98 36.96
CA VAL A 109 4.78 -7.67 36.82
C VAL A 109 4.39 -7.52 35.35
N LEU A 110 5.23 -6.88 34.52
CA LEU A 110 4.98 -6.77 33.09
C LEU A 110 4.97 -8.16 32.43
N GLU A 111 5.91 -9.04 32.81
CA GLU A 111 5.94 -10.42 32.30
C GLU A 111 4.69 -11.20 32.73
N TYR A 112 4.20 -11.01 33.94
CA TYR A 112 2.95 -11.62 34.37
C TYR A 112 1.76 -11.16 33.49
N MET A 113 1.67 -9.86 33.18
CA MET A 113 0.65 -9.32 32.30
C MET A 113 0.82 -9.84 30.85
N ARG A 114 2.07 -9.96 30.37
CA ARG A 114 2.39 -10.56 29.07
C ARG A 114 1.87 -12.00 28.95
N ARG A 115 2.08 -12.84 29.99
CA ARG A 115 1.60 -14.22 29.98
C ARG A 115 0.08 -14.29 29.95
N ARG A 116 -0.60 -13.43 30.68
CA ARG A 116 -2.06 -13.33 30.64
C ARG A 116 -2.57 -12.87 29.28
N LEU A 117 -1.95 -11.81 28.71
CA LEU A 117 -2.24 -11.36 27.36
C LEU A 117 -2.04 -12.47 26.34
N GLN A 118 -0.93 -13.23 26.42
CA GLN A 118 -0.68 -14.36 25.53
C GLN A 118 -1.76 -15.45 25.66
N ALA A 119 -2.21 -15.75 26.86
CA ALA A 119 -3.27 -16.72 27.05
C ALA A 119 -4.60 -16.31 26.39
N GLU A 120 -4.94 -15.02 26.41
CA GLU A 120 -6.10 -14.50 25.68
C GLU A 120 -5.90 -14.49 24.16
N LEU A 121 -4.71 -14.11 23.66
CA LEU A 121 -4.41 -14.24 22.24
C LEU A 121 -4.58 -15.67 21.73
N ASN A 122 -4.33 -16.66 22.58
CA ASN A 122 -4.49 -18.08 22.27
C ASN A 122 -5.97 -18.51 22.11
N THR A 123 -6.94 -17.73 22.57
CA THR A 123 -8.38 -17.99 22.37
C THR A 123 -8.85 -17.65 20.95
N GLY A 124 -8.04 -17.01 20.16
CA GLY A 124 -8.36 -16.71 18.77
C GLY A 124 -8.69 -15.25 18.50
N ILE A 125 -8.54 -14.35 19.46
CA ILE A 125 -8.71 -12.94 19.23
C ILE A 125 -7.66 -12.41 18.25
N SER A 126 -8.04 -11.49 17.38
CA SER A 126 -7.16 -10.96 16.33
C SER A 126 -7.51 -9.52 15.99
N GLY A 127 -6.62 -8.87 15.27
CA GLY A 127 -6.83 -7.53 14.76
C GLY A 127 -7.12 -6.50 15.85
N LEU A 128 -8.19 -5.74 15.69
CA LEU A 128 -8.57 -4.66 16.60
C LEU A 128 -8.88 -5.15 18.03
N GLU A 129 -9.44 -6.35 18.15
CA GLU A 129 -9.72 -6.96 19.45
C GLU A 129 -8.42 -7.26 20.20
N ALA A 130 -7.41 -7.81 19.53
CA ALA A 130 -6.09 -8.05 20.13
C ALA A 130 -5.43 -6.73 20.59
N GLU A 131 -5.56 -5.65 19.81
CA GLU A 131 -5.04 -4.33 20.18
C GLU A 131 -5.78 -3.72 21.38
N ASN A 132 -7.08 -3.93 21.49
CA ASN A 132 -7.86 -3.50 22.65
C ASN A 132 -7.46 -4.30 23.90
N THR A 133 -7.25 -5.60 23.75
CA THR A 133 -6.78 -6.48 24.83
C THR A 133 -5.37 -6.10 25.28
N LEU A 134 -4.46 -5.76 24.35
CA LEU A 134 -3.15 -5.22 24.68
C LEU A 134 -3.25 -3.95 25.53
N ARG A 135 -4.08 -2.98 25.11
CA ARG A 135 -4.28 -1.73 25.87
C ARG A 135 -4.85 -1.98 27.25
N TYR A 136 -5.78 -2.92 27.37
CA TYR A 136 -6.36 -3.31 28.67
C TYR A 136 -5.29 -3.89 29.61
N TYR A 137 -4.43 -4.81 29.13
CA TYR A 137 -3.36 -5.37 29.96
C TYR A 137 -2.25 -4.35 30.28
N GLN A 138 -1.97 -3.41 29.36
CA GLN A 138 -1.08 -2.30 29.65
C GLN A 138 -1.63 -1.41 30.78
N GLN A 139 -2.92 -1.09 30.74
CA GLN A 139 -3.58 -0.33 31.81
C GLN A 139 -3.53 -1.07 33.15
N LEU A 140 -3.83 -2.37 33.16
CA LEU A 140 -3.72 -3.19 34.38
C LEU A 140 -2.31 -3.21 34.96
N TYR A 141 -1.29 -3.24 34.08
CA TYR A 141 0.11 -3.10 34.48
C TYR A 141 0.35 -1.75 35.15
N ASP A 142 -0.03 -0.66 34.50
CA ASP A 142 0.20 0.70 35.00
C ASP A 142 -0.48 0.91 36.35
N GLU A 143 -1.73 0.47 36.54
CA GLU A 143 -2.45 0.51 37.79
C GLU A 143 -1.77 -0.31 38.91
N ARG A 144 -1.23 -1.49 38.56
CA ARG A 144 -0.54 -2.34 39.52
C ARG A 144 0.80 -1.73 39.94
N ILE A 145 1.54 -1.11 39.02
CA ILE A 145 2.79 -0.45 39.34
C ILE A 145 2.58 0.74 40.28
N LEU A 146 1.51 1.52 40.08
CA LEU A 146 1.16 2.60 41.02
C LEU A 146 0.91 2.07 42.45
N ARG A 147 0.15 0.97 42.59
CA ARG A 147 -0.09 0.35 43.92
C ARG A 147 1.19 -0.19 44.54
N ILE A 148 2.07 -0.82 43.76
CA ILE A 148 3.36 -1.30 44.25
C ILE A 148 4.24 -0.11 44.69
N ALA A 149 4.24 0.98 43.93
CA ALA A 149 4.98 2.19 44.29
C ALA A 149 4.52 2.76 45.65
N GLU A 150 3.22 2.86 45.87
CA GLU A 150 2.64 3.29 47.15
C GLU A 150 3.00 2.32 48.28
N ASN A 151 2.75 1.02 48.12
CA ASN A 151 3.00 0.01 49.16
C ASN A 151 4.47 -0.08 49.55
N THR A 152 5.36 0.01 48.59
CA THR A 152 6.81 -0.12 48.79
C THR A 152 7.52 1.22 49.03
N GLN A 153 6.80 2.34 49.00
CA GLN A 153 7.37 3.69 49.01
C GLN A 153 8.42 3.87 47.90
N ASN A 154 8.03 3.55 46.66
CA ASN A 154 8.92 3.51 45.50
C ASN A 154 10.15 2.61 45.71
N GLY A 155 9.98 1.47 46.40
CA GLY A 155 11.02 0.50 46.67
C GLY A 155 11.90 0.83 47.90
N ALA A 156 11.59 1.87 48.66
CA ALA A 156 12.36 2.22 49.87
C ALA A 156 12.05 1.28 51.06
N ASN A 157 10.85 0.72 51.13
CA ASN A 157 10.45 -0.24 52.14
C ASN A 157 10.82 -1.65 51.73
N ASP A 158 11.95 -2.18 52.24
CA ASP A 158 12.50 -3.46 51.83
C ASP A 158 11.59 -4.65 52.19
N ASN A 159 10.94 -4.62 53.34
CA ASN A 159 10.04 -5.69 53.77
C ASN A 159 8.84 -5.81 52.81
N ARG A 160 8.22 -4.69 52.47
CA ARG A 160 7.11 -4.67 51.50
C ARG A 160 7.57 -5.04 50.09
N LEU A 161 8.78 -4.65 49.71
CA LEU A 161 9.37 -5.02 48.45
C LEU A 161 9.55 -6.54 48.37
N GLN A 162 10.06 -7.19 49.42
CA GLN A 162 10.18 -8.64 49.48
C GLN A 162 8.83 -9.37 49.40
N GLU A 163 7.81 -8.87 50.06
CA GLU A 163 6.44 -9.40 50.01
C GLU A 163 5.91 -9.37 48.56
N GLU A 164 6.02 -8.24 47.87
CA GLU A 164 5.54 -8.10 46.48
C GLU A 164 6.37 -8.97 45.49
N GLU A 165 7.69 -9.08 45.68
CA GLU A 165 8.55 -9.98 44.89
C GLU A 165 8.13 -11.45 45.07
N TYR A 166 7.84 -11.86 46.28
CA TYR A 166 7.35 -13.23 46.57
C TYR A 166 6.02 -13.50 45.85
N LEU A 167 5.07 -12.53 45.96
CA LEU A 167 3.75 -12.66 45.36
C LEU A 167 3.83 -12.77 43.83
N ILE A 168 4.62 -11.92 43.19
CA ILE A 168 4.71 -11.96 41.75
C ILE A 168 5.42 -13.22 41.23
N ARG A 169 6.47 -13.72 41.91
CA ARG A 169 7.12 -14.98 41.56
C ARG A 169 6.14 -16.15 41.65
N LYS A 170 5.39 -16.21 42.77
CA LYS A 170 4.34 -17.25 42.90
C LYS A 170 3.32 -17.19 41.79
N GLN A 171 2.85 -16.00 41.40
CA GLN A 171 1.91 -15.82 40.29
C GLN A 171 2.51 -16.21 38.92
N LEU A 172 3.80 -15.94 38.69
CA LEU A 172 4.49 -16.37 37.47
C LEU A 172 4.66 -17.88 37.38
N ASP A 173 4.97 -18.52 38.52
CA ASP A 173 5.12 -19.98 38.60
C ASP A 173 3.78 -20.69 38.39
N GLU A 174 2.69 -20.20 38.99
CA GLU A 174 1.34 -20.74 38.83
C GLU A 174 0.81 -20.61 37.41
N LEU A 175 1.07 -19.47 36.77
CA LEU A 175 0.58 -19.19 35.42
C LEU A 175 1.35 -19.97 34.34
N GLY A 176 2.64 -20.24 34.57
CA GLY A 176 3.51 -20.90 33.60
C GLY A 176 3.72 -20.12 32.30
N LEU A 177 4.15 -20.80 31.25
CA LEU A 177 4.34 -20.22 29.91
C LEU A 177 3.20 -20.65 28.97
N PRO A 178 2.29 -19.75 28.57
CA PRO A 178 1.23 -20.10 27.65
C PRO A 178 1.83 -20.47 26.26
N PRO A 179 1.20 -21.40 25.53
CA PRO A 179 1.60 -21.70 24.16
C PRO A 179 1.42 -20.47 23.26
N VAL A 180 2.18 -20.39 22.17
CA VAL A 180 2.08 -19.29 21.21
C VAL A 180 1.31 -19.76 19.98
N PRO A 181 0.21 -19.09 19.59
CA PRO A 181 -0.60 -19.51 18.46
C PRO A 181 0.10 -19.25 17.14
N THR A 182 -0.24 -20.10 16.17
CA THR A 182 0.22 -19.94 14.80
C THR A 182 -0.84 -19.22 13.98
N ILE A 183 -0.45 -18.22 13.23
CA ILE A 183 -1.31 -17.47 12.30
C ILE A 183 -0.80 -17.64 10.87
N GLY A 184 -1.71 -17.57 9.92
CA GLY A 184 -1.37 -17.66 8.49
C GLY A 184 -2.03 -16.57 7.68
N ALA A 185 -1.40 -16.19 6.57
CA ALA A 185 -1.99 -15.25 5.63
C ALA A 185 -3.25 -15.84 4.98
N SER A 186 -4.28 -15.02 4.85
CA SER A 186 -5.54 -15.36 4.18
C SER A 186 -5.27 -15.79 2.73
N ASN A 187 -6.14 -16.67 2.21
CA ASN A 187 -6.15 -16.99 0.79
C ASN A 187 -6.67 -15.84 -0.08
N PHE A 188 -7.37 -14.89 0.52
CA PHE A 188 -7.83 -13.68 -0.15
C PHE A 188 -6.75 -12.61 -0.12
N SER A 189 -6.51 -11.97 -1.27
CA SER A 189 -5.59 -10.85 -1.43
C SER A 189 -6.28 -9.70 -2.15
N TYR A 190 -5.87 -8.48 -1.85
CA TYR A 190 -6.31 -7.29 -2.57
C TYR A 190 -5.14 -6.33 -2.68
N GLY A 191 -5.20 -5.43 -3.65
CA GLY A 191 -4.10 -4.51 -3.86
C GLY A 191 -4.37 -3.47 -4.92
N VAL A 192 -3.42 -2.57 -5.02
CA VAL A 192 -3.43 -1.47 -5.98
C VAL A 192 -2.16 -1.49 -6.80
N GLN A 193 -2.24 -1.00 -8.04
CA GLN A 193 -1.08 -0.84 -8.89
C GLN A 193 -1.12 0.52 -9.58
N ALA A 194 0.06 1.08 -9.81
CA ALA A 194 0.26 2.29 -10.60
C ALA A 194 1.49 2.13 -11.46
N GLY A 195 1.44 2.53 -12.71
CA GLY A 195 2.53 2.30 -13.63
C GLY A 195 2.52 3.18 -14.87
N VAL A 196 3.58 3.00 -15.62
CA VAL A 196 3.79 3.63 -16.92
C VAL A 196 4.11 2.55 -17.94
N GLY A 197 3.85 2.85 -19.19
CA GLY A 197 4.13 1.90 -20.26
C GLY A 197 4.06 2.55 -21.64
N GLY A 198 3.90 1.72 -22.64
CA GLY A 198 3.67 2.17 -24.00
C GLY A 198 2.71 1.25 -24.73
N MET A 199 2.05 1.82 -25.72
CA MET A 199 1.24 1.08 -26.67
C MET A 199 1.60 1.42 -28.11
N VAL A 200 1.40 0.46 -28.99
CA VAL A 200 1.55 0.61 -30.43
C VAL A 200 0.29 0.02 -31.09
N PRO A 201 -0.49 0.82 -31.80
CA PRO A 201 -1.58 0.32 -32.62
C PRO A 201 -1.04 -0.39 -33.89
N THR A 202 -1.83 -1.31 -34.42
CA THR A 202 -1.54 -2.07 -35.66
C THR A 202 -2.76 -2.08 -36.56
N GLY A 203 -2.57 -2.57 -37.80
CA GLY A 203 -3.63 -2.59 -38.84
C GLY A 203 -4.03 -1.16 -39.20
N SER A 204 -5.26 -0.93 -39.63
CA SER A 204 -5.72 0.40 -40.04
C SER A 204 -5.82 1.40 -38.85
N ILE A 205 -5.69 0.94 -37.60
CA ILE A 205 -5.56 1.87 -36.46
C ILE A 205 -4.23 2.61 -36.54
N SER A 206 -3.14 1.95 -36.95
CA SER A 206 -1.81 2.56 -37.10
C SER A 206 -1.69 3.52 -38.27
N ASP A 207 -2.61 3.47 -39.24
CA ASP A 207 -2.65 4.46 -40.29
C ASP A 207 -3.08 5.83 -39.77
N ASP A 208 -3.90 5.83 -38.72
CA ASP A 208 -4.50 7.02 -38.13
C ASP A 208 -3.81 7.51 -36.85
N PHE A 209 -3.35 6.58 -36.01
CA PHE A 209 -2.79 6.89 -34.68
C PHE A 209 -1.40 6.29 -34.47
N SER A 210 -0.50 7.09 -33.95
CA SER A 210 0.84 6.62 -33.55
C SER A 210 0.79 5.85 -32.21
N GLY A 211 1.91 5.20 -31.88
CA GLY A 211 2.14 4.71 -30.53
C GLY A 211 2.27 5.86 -29.51
N CYS A 212 1.99 5.58 -28.25
CA CYS A 212 2.13 6.56 -27.19
C CYS A 212 2.53 5.94 -25.86
N VAL A 213 2.98 6.81 -24.94
CA VAL A 213 3.18 6.47 -23.53
C VAL A 213 1.82 6.32 -22.85
N LEU A 214 1.69 5.28 -22.02
CA LEU A 214 0.52 5.01 -21.21
C LEU A 214 0.84 5.26 -19.72
N PHE A 215 -0.10 5.84 -19.01
CA PHE A 215 -0.18 5.82 -17.56
C PHE A 215 -1.29 4.86 -17.16
N SER A 216 -1.04 3.97 -16.21
CA SER A 216 -2.02 2.97 -15.78
C SER A 216 -2.20 2.99 -14.27
N LEU A 217 -3.46 2.81 -13.86
CA LEU A 217 -3.87 2.62 -12.47
C LEU A 217 -4.76 1.38 -12.43
N GLY A 218 -4.64 0.56 -11.38
CA GLY A 218 -5.47 -0.63 -11.30
C GLY A 218 -5.67 -1.12 -9.88
N LEU A 219 -6.74 -1.91 -9.74
CA LEU A 219 -7.09 -2.65 -8.54
C LEU A 219 -6.95 -4.15 -8.84
N THR A 220 -6.47 -4.90 -7.87
CA THR A 220 -6.36 -6.36 -7.96
C THR A 220 -7.02 -7.00 -6.75
N GLY A 221 -7.92 -7.94 -6.98
CA GLY A 221 -8.43 -8.86 -5.98
C GLY A 221 -7.99 -10.29 -6.30
N GLY A 222 -7.77 -11.13 -5.29
CA GLY A 222 -7.38 -12.51 -5.55
C GLY A 222 -7.87 -13.49 -4.51
N TYR A 223 -8.14 -14.71 -4.94
CA TYR A 223 -8.40 -15.85 -4.07
C TYR A 223 -7.53 -17.03 -4.49
N LYS A 224 -6.54 -17.39 -3.67
CA LYS A 224 -5.48 -18.35 -4.01
C LYS A 224 -4.76 -17.92 -5.30
N GLN A 225 -4.82 -18.76 -6.35
CA GLN A 225 -4.21 -18.48 -7.66
C GLN A 225 -5.08 -17.63 -8.60
N LEU A 226 -6.39 -17.52 -8.33
CA LEU A 226 -7.28 -16.68 -9.14
C LEU A 226 -7.06 -15.21 -8.82
N LYS A 227 -6.98 -14.37 -9.88
CA LYS A 227 -6.82 -12.93 -9.79
C LYS A 227 -7.88 -12.24 -10.63
N LEU A 228 -8.53 -11.26 -10.07
CA LEU A 228 -9.40 -10.31 -10.77
C LEU A 228 -8.70 -8.96 -10.76
N LYS A 229 -8.54 -8.36 -11.93
CA LYS A 229 -7.86 -7.07 -12.09
C LYS A 229 -8.78 -6.11 -12.84
N ALA A 230 -8.85 -4.87 -12.37
CA ALA A 230 -9.53 -3.76 -13.04
C ALA A 230 -8.51 -2.64 -13.26
N ASP A 231 -8.34 -2.23 -14.51
CA ASP A 231 -7.31 -1.25 -14.91
C ASP A 231 -7.93 -0.09 -15.66
N ILE A 232 -7.36 1.10 -15.46
CA ILE A 232 -7.61 2.30 -16.26
C ILE A 232 -6.27 2.74 -16.84
N SER A 233 -6.23 2.99 -18.16
CA SER A 233 -5.05 3.45 -18.87
C SER A 233 -5.32 4.75 -19.61
N PHE A 234 -4.35 5.67 -19.60
CA PHE A 234 -4.43 6.97 -20.26
C PHE A 234 -3.21 7.18 -21.13
N GLY A 235 -3.41 7.77 -22.32
CA GLY A 235 -2.32 8.10 -23.22
C GLY A 235 -2.71 9.23 -24.19
N GLN A 236 -1.72 9.70 -24.96
CA GLN A 236 -1.91 10.75 -25.96
C GLN A 236 -1.19 10.37 -27.26
N PRO A 237 -1.78 9.50 -28.10
CA PRO A 237 -1.24 9.20 -29.41
C PRO A 237 -1.38 10.41 -30.35
N SER A 238 -0.34 10.67 -31.14
CA SER A 238 -0.43 11.66 -32.21
C SER A 238 -1.15 11.08 -33.43
N PHE A 239 -1.66 11.97 -34.26
CA PHE A 239 -2.22 11.56 -35.55
C PHE A 239 -1.12 11.27 -36.57
N ASN A 240 -1.18 10.10 -37.20
CA ASN A 240 -0.39 9.77 -38.37
C ASN A 240 -1.04 10.28 -39.64
N ASN A 241 -2.39 10.29 -39.67
CA ASN A 241 -3.19 10.82 -40.72
C ASN A 241 -3.99 12.03 -40.25
N SER A 242 -3.67 13.23 -40.76
CA SER A 242 -4.35 14.47 -40.43
C SER A 242 -5.79 14.56 -40.96
N ASN A 243 -6.20 13.59 -41.79
CA ASN A 243 -7.50 13.60 -42.51
C ASN A 243 -8.58 12.77 -41.82
N ILE A 244 -8.35 12.20 -40.64
CA ILE A 244 -9.41 11.49 -39.90
C ILE A 244 -10.52 12.49 -39.58
N PHE A 245 -11.71 12.31 -40.15
CA PHE A 245 -12.85 13.23 -40.07
C PHE A 245 -12.54 14.66 -40.56
N ASN A 246 -11.47 14.88 -41.31
CA ASN A 246 -11.23 16.16 -41.96
C ASN A 246 -11.95 16.18 -43.32
N VAL A 247 -12.80 17.18 -43.48
CA VAL A 247 -13.41 17.52 -44.79
C VAL A 247 -12.78 18.84 -45.22
N PRO A 248 -11.84 18.81 -46.19
CA PRO A 248 -11.22 20.06 -46.64
C PRO A 248 -12.26 20.96 -47.34
N SER A 249 -12.17 22.25 -47.06
CA SER A 249 -12.86 23.26 -47.82
C SER A 249 -11.85 24.32 -48.27
N ASP A 250 -11.45 24.29 -49.51
CA ASP A 250 -10.62 25.29 -50.14
C ASP A 250 -11.41 26.31 -50.98
N ILE A 251 -12.74 26.22 -50.92
CA ILE A 251 -13.66 27.04 -51.69
C ILE A 251 -14.46 27.94 -50.71
N ALA A 252 -14.47 29.24 -50.97
CA ALA A 252 -15.24 30.18 -50.21
C ALA A 252 -16.72 29.78 -50.11
N GLY A 253 -17.28 29.85 -48.89
CA GLY A 253 -18.67 29.51 -48.58
C GLY A 253 -18.98 28.03 -48.39
N LYS A 254 -18.03 27.08 -48.69
CA LYS A 254 -18.23 25.66 -48.42
C LYS A 254 -17.79 25.27 -47.00
N PRO A 255 -18.54 24.37 -46.34
CA PRO A 255 -18.14 23.88 -45.02
C PRO A 255 -16.93 22.92 -45.15
N GLY A 256 -16.05 22.97 -44.14
CA GLY A 256 -14.95 22.06 -43.97
C GLY A 256 -14.84 21.61 -42.50
N GLN A 257 -14.14 20.57 -42.27
CA GLN A 257 -13.78 20.08 -40.91
C GLN A 257 -12.28 19.87 -40.79
N GLY A 258 -11.73 20.16 -39.63
CA GLY A 258 -10.31 19.93 -39.38
C GLY A 258 -10.04 19.64 -37.91
N ASN A 259 -9.07 18.78 -37.64
CA ASN A 259 -8.63 18.51 -36.29
C ASN A 259 -8.07 19.77 -35.62
N THR A 260 -8.50 20.06 -34.41
CA THR A 260 -8.01 21.18 -33.60
C THR A 260 -6.67 20.87 -32.95
N ASP A 261 -6.48 19.62 -32.52
CA ASP A 261 -5.32 19.12 -31.78
C ASP A 261 -4.42 18.27 -32.69
N SER A 262 -3.14 18.21 -32.38
CA SER A 262 -2.16 17.34 -33.06
C SER A 262 -2.14 15.92 -32.51
N TYR A 263 -2.92 15.62 -31.49
CA TYR A 263 -2.98 14.32 -30.82
C TYR A 263 -4.40 14.02 -30.34
N ALA A 264 -4.69 12.73 -30.19
CA ALA A 264 -5.91 12.25 -29.57
C ALA A 264 -5.65 11.94 -28.08
N THR A 265 -6.71 11.93 -27.29
CA THR A 265 -6.69 11.37 -25.94
C THR A 265 -7.11 9.92 -25.99
N TYR A 266 -6.26 9.01 -25.53
CA TYR A 266 -6.59 7.61 -25.37
C TYR A 266 -7.04 7.34 -23.93
N LEU A 267 -8.15 6.60 -23.79
CA LEU A 267 -8.64 6.09 -22.51
C LEU A 267 -8.98 4.61 -22.69
N GLY A 268 -8.40 3.76 -21.84
CA GLY A 268 -8.70 2.34 -21.79
C GLY A 268 -9.19 1.95 -20.39
N ILE A 269 -10.23 1.14 -20.31
CA ILE A 269 -10.76 0.58 -19.07
C ILE A 269 -10.94 -0.91 -19.27
N GLY A 270 -10.30 -1.73 -18.43
CA GLY A 270 -10.34 -3.18 -18.55
C GLY A 270 -10.66 -3.88 -17.25
N THR A 271 -11.27 -5.05 -17.39
CA THR A 271 -11.39 -6.00 -16.29
C THR A 271 -10.94 -7.37 -16.80
N THR A 272 -10.00 -7.98 -16.10
CA THR A 272 -9.41 -9.26 -16.49
C THR A 272 -9.46 -10.26 -15.35
N LEU A 273 -9.67 -11.53 -15.72
CA LEU A 273 -9.52 -12.68 -14.84
C LEU A 273 -8.23 -13.40 -15.21
N GLY A 274 -7.41 -13.67 -14.21
CA GLY A 274 -6.13 -14.35 -14.36
C GLY A 274 -5.98 -15.55 -13.45
N TYR A 275 -5.07 -16.44 -13.82
CA TYR A 275 -4.67 -17.57 -13.01
C TYR A 275 -3.15 -17.59 -12.86
N THR A 276 -2.66 -17.54 -11.63
CA THR A 276 -1.22 -17.58 -11.34
C THR A 276 -0.69 -19.00 -11.57
N VAL A 277 0.02 -19.20 -12.67
CA VAL A 277 0.58 -20.51 -13.07
C VAL A 277 1.91 -20.80 -12.39
N LEU A 278 2.64 -19.76 -12.03
CA LEU A 278 3.90 -19.86 -11.30
C LEU A 278 3.92 -18.84 -10.17
N ASP A 279 4.20 -19.31 -8.97
CA ASP A 279 4.36 -18.46 -7.78
C ASP A 279 5.56 -18.95 -6.96
N THR A 280 6.62 -18.15 -6.93
CA THR A 280 7.86 -18.42 -6.21
C THR A 280 8.09 -17.33 -5.14
N LYS A 281 9.15 -17.47 -4.34
CA LYS A 281 9.53 -16.43 -3.36
C LYS A 281 9.89 -15.09 -4.04
N ARG A 282 10.41 -15.12 -5.28
CA ARG A 282 10.95 -13.93 -5.95
C ARG A 282 10.09 -13.41 -7.09
N PHE A 283 9.33 -14.26 -7.75
CA PHE A 283 8.51 -13.87 -8.89
C PHE A 283 7.25 -14.71 -9.05
N SER A 284 6.25 -14.16 -9.72
CA SER A 284 5.04 -14.86 -10.14
C SER A 284 4.67 -14.54 -11.59
N ILE A 285 3.96 -15.48 -12.25
CA ILE A 285 3.47 -15.33 -13.60
C ILE A 285 1.98 -15.61 -13.62
N THR A 286 1.22 -14.66 -14.14
CA THR A 286 -0.24 -14.71 -14.18
C THR A 286 -0.74 -14.32 -15.58
N PRO A 287 -1.08 -15.27 -16.46
CA PRO A 287 -1.86 -14.98 -17.65
C PRO A 287 -3.27 -14.50 -17.29
N ASN A 288 -3.76 -13.51 -18.03
CA ASN A 288 -5.05 -12.86 -17.82
C ASN A 288 -5.79 -12.72 -19.14
N VAL A 289 -7.12 -12.81 -19.09
CA VAL A 289 -8.03 -12.51 -20.18
C VAL A 289 -9.27 -11.81 -19.68
N GLY A 290 -9.85 -10.92 -20.47
CA GLY A 290 -11.04 -10.18 -20.03
C GLY A 290 -11.63 -9.25 -21.08
N GLY A 291 -12.47 -8.34 -20.61
CA GLY A 291 -13.10 -7.30 -21.41
C GLY A 291 -12.36 -5.98 -21.29
N TYR A 292 -12.32 -5.25 -22.38
CA TYR A 292 -11.62 -3.98 -22.47
C TYR A 292 -12.42 -2.98 -23.31
N TRP A 293 -12.71 -1.85 -22.74
CA TRP A 293 -13.26 -0.70 -23.43
C TRP A 293 -12.14 0.30 -23.72
N SER A 294 -12.07 0.77 -24.96
CA SER A 294 -11.08 1.76 -25.39
C SER A 294 -11.73 2.90 -26.17
N SER A 295 -11.19 4.08 -25.99
CA SER A 295 -11.67 5.30 -26.64
C SER A 295 -10.50 6.17 -27.09
N PHE A 296 -10.58 6.63 -28.34
CA PHE A 296 -9.78 7.74 -28.86
C PHE A 296 -10.70 8.95 -28.96
N GLY A 297 -10.34 10.08 -28.35
CA GLY A 297 -11.12 11.30 -28.34
C GLY A 297 -10.30 12.53 -28.70
N TRP A 298 -10.82 13.41 -29.54
CA TRP A 298 -10.20 14.68 -29.92
C TRP A 298 -11.23 15.73 -30.27
N LYS A 299 -10.80 16.95 -30.59
CA LYS A 299 -11.65 18.05 -31.01
C LYS A 299 -11.51 18.28 -32.51
N VAL A 300 -12.62 18.62 -33.16
CA VAL A 300 -12.72 18.95 -34.57
C VAL A 300 -13.41 20.31 -34.71
N ASP A 301 -12.80 21.21 -35.49
CA ASP A 301 -13.41 22.48 -35.86
C ASP A 301 -14.23 22.33 -37.13
N ASN A 302 -15.48 22.74 -37.07
CA ASN A 302 -16.30 22.98 -38.26
C ASN A 302 -16.01 24.40 -38.73
N TYR A 303 -15.48 24.55 -39.92
CA TYR A 303 -15.06 25.83 -40.49
C TYR A 303 -15.53 26.03 -41.90
N ARG A 304 -15.46 27.29 -42.35
CA ARG A 304 -15.60 27.69 -43.74
C ARG A 304 -14.59 28.79 -44.06
N TYR A 305 -14.25 28.91 -45.34
CA TYR A 305 -13.46 30.03 -45.81
C TYR A 305 -14.40 31.11 -46.37
N GLU A 306 -14.12 32.36 -46.01
CA GLU A 306 -14.82 33.53 -46.53
C GLU A 306 -13.79 34.50 -47.13
N ASN A 307 -14.18 35.14 -48.26
CA ASN A 307 -13.41 36.20 -48.85
C ASN A 307 -13.60 37.48 -48.01
N VAL A 308 -12.58 37.96 -47.33
CA VAL A 308 -12.61 39.18 -46.53
C VAL A 308 -11.75 40.19 -47.24
N THR A 309 -12.33 41.37 -47.54
CA THR A 309 -11.54 42.49 -48.11
C THR A 309 -10.91 43.25 -46.96
N THR A 310 -9.56 43.27 -46.93
CA THR A 310 -8.79 44.04 -45.95
C THR A 310 -8.84 45.56 -46.23
N GLU A 311 -8.48 46.36 -45.21
CA GLU A 311 -8.51 47.82 -45.35
C GLU A 311 -7.66 48.33 -46.51
N ASP A 312 -6.68 47.58 -46.95
CA ASP A 312 -5.82 47.87 -48.13
C ASP A 312 -6.46 47.49 -49.46
N GLY A 313 -7.74 47.06 -49.48
CA GLY A 313 -8.48 46.69 -50.69
C GLY A 313 -8.10 45.29 -51.25
N LYS A 314 -7.28 44.50 -50.56
CA LYS A 314 -6.95 43.15 -50.98
C LYS A 314 -8.00 42.18 -50.44
N THR A 315 -8.40 41.22 -51.27
CA THR A 315 -9.31 40.15 -50.84
C THR A 315 -8.48 38.94 -50.41
N GLU A 316 -8.60 38.58 -49.13
CA GLU A 316 -7.93 37.40 -48.54
C GLU A 316 -8.98 36.36 -48.19
N LEU A 317 -8.61 35.06 -48.35
CA LEU A 317 -9.46 33.92 -47.97
C LEU A 317 -9.19 33.60 -46.51
N VAL A 318 -10.13 33.92 -45.62
CA VAL A 318 -9.99 33.77 -44.18
C VAL A 318 -10.79 32.56 -43.70
N ARG A 319 -10.14 31.71 -42.86
CA ARG A 319 -10.79 30.58 -42.21
C ARG A 319 -11.61 31.06 -41.01
N LEU A 320 -12.92 30.86 -41.06
CA LEU A 320 -13.85 31.13 -39.98
C LEU A 320 -14.30 29.83 -39.33
N VAL A 321 -14.06 29.69 -38.02
CA VAL A 321 -14.51 28.53 -37.24
C VAL A 321 -15.94 28.80 -36.72
N ASN A 322 -16.89 27.97 -37.13
CA ASN A 322 -18.30 28.12 -36.75
C ASN A 322 -18.59 27.41 -35.41
N SER A 323 -17.99 26.22 -35.20
CA SER A 323 -18.14 25.44 -33.97
C SER A 323 -16.98 24.47 -33.78
N THR A 324 -16.70 24.11 -32.55
CA THR A 324 -15.74 23.03 -32.19
C THR A 324 -16.52 21.89 -31.55
N GLU A 325 -16.39 20.70 -32.09
CA GLU A 325 -17.08 19.50 -31.59
C GLU A 325 -16.09 18.50 -31.06
N LYS A 326 -16.50 17.70 -30.05
CA LYS A 326 -15.72 16.59 -29.53
C LYS A 326 -16.11 15.31 -30.27
N VAL A 327 -15.14 14.70 -30.91
CA VAL A 327 -15.29 13.41 -31.60
C VAL A 327 -14.67 12.32 -30.75
N SER A 328 -15.28 11.13 -30.71
CA SER A 328 -14.73 9.96 -30.05
C SER A 328 -15.00 8.68 -30.83
N LEU A 329 -13.98 7.84 -30.92
CA LEU A 329 -14.07 6.46 -31.40
C LEU A 329 -14.03 5.53 -30.20
N ASN A 330 -15.10 4.77 -30.00
CA ASN A 330 -15.24 3.87 -28.86
C ASN A 330 -15.31 2.43 -29.35
N ASN A 331 -14.66 1.54 -28.62
CA ASN A 331 -14.67 0.10 -28.88
C ASN A 331 -14.74 -0.68 -27.57
N PHE A 332 -15.50 -1.77 -27.57
CA PHE A 332 -15.46 -2.78 -26.51
C PHE A 332 -15.01 -4.11 -27.11
N SER A 333 -14.00 -4.71 -26.55
CA SER A 333 -13.40 -5.94 -27.06
C SER A 333 -12.76 -6.78 -25.95
N TRP A 334 -12.10 -7.86 -26.31
CA TRP A 334 -11.30 -8.65 -25.39
C TRP A 334 -9.90 -8.03 -25.19
N ILE A 335 -9.30 -8.35 -24.05
CA ILE A 335 -7.88 -8.10 -23.74
C ILE A 335 -7.26 -9.38 -23.24
N ALA A 336 -6.03 -9.65 -23.65
CA ALA A 336 -5.16 -10.67 -23.06
C ALA A 336 -3.87 -10.03 -22.57
N SER A 337 -3.38 -10.45 -21.43
CA SER A 337 -2.11 -9.98 -20.86
C SER A 337 -1.42 -11.09 -20.06
N ILE A 338 -0.14 -10.89 -19.80
CA ILE A 338 0.63 -11.75 -18.89
C ILE A 338 1.30 -10.84 -17.88
N ASP A 339 0.95 -11.00 -16.59
CA ASP A 339 1.59 -10.25 -15.52
C ASP A 339 2.82 -11.03 -15.01
N PHE A 340 4.00 -10.41 -15.08
CA PHE A 340 5.24 -10.88 -14.50
C PHE A 340 5.53 -10.02 -13.27
N ASP A 341 5.36 -10.58 -12.05
CA ASP A 341 5.61 -9.86 -10.81
C ASP A 341 7.00 -10.23 -10.26
N ILE A 342 7.86 -9.24 -10.06
CA ILE A 342 9.13 -9.35 -9.36
C ILE A 342 8.90 -8.87 -7.93
N LYS A 343 8.88 -9.80 -6.98
CA LYS A 343 8.60 -9.52 -5.56
C LYS A 343 9.80 -8.84 -4.94
N LEU A 344 9.60 -7.65 -4.38
CA LEU A 344 10.65 -6.82 -3.80
C LEU A 344 10.76 -7.05 -2.30
N HIS A 345 9.69 -6.76 -1.58
CA HIS A 345 9.66 -6.76 -0.13
C HIS A 345 8.34 -7.33 0.38
N LYS A 346 8.45 -8.04 1.48
CA LYS A 346 7.32 -8.59 2.22
C LYS A 346 7.49 -8.25 3.68
N HIS A 347 6.45 -7.69 4.29
CA HIS A 347 6.45 -7.36 5.70
C HIS A 347 5.05 -7.55 6.28
N VAL A 348 4.98 -7.65 7.59
CA VAL A 348 3.72 -7.68 8.34
C VAL A 348 3.52 -6.32 8.97
N SER A 349 2.30 -5.79 8.88
CA SER A 349 1.94 -4.52 9.51
C SER A 349 2.03 -4.61 11.03
N ASP A 350 2.65 -3.61 11.66
CA ASP A 350 2.71 -3.50 13.12
C ASP A 350 1.36 -3.08 13.72
N THR A 351 0.51 -2.45 12.90
CA THR A 351 -0.82 -1.99 13.30
C THR A 351 -1.92 -2.64 12.45
N PRO A 352 -3.13 -2.86 13.01
CA PRO A 352 -4.27 -3.32 12.23
C PRO A 352 -4.64 -2.32 11.13
N PHE A 353 -5.00 -2.86 9.95
CA PHE A 353 -5.46 -2.02 8.85
C PHE A 353 -6.86 -1.47 9.14
N PHE A 354 -7.08 -0.17 8.92
CA PHE A 354 -8.29 0.53 9.35
C PHE A 354 -9.60 0.01 8.71
N LEU A 355 -9.54 -0.57 7.50
CA LEU A 355 -10.72 -1.14 6.83
C LEU A 355 -11.06 -2.55 7.31
N THR A 356 -10.06 -3.37 7.61
CA THR A 356 -10.25 -4.78 7.97
C THR A 356 -10.22 -5.01 9.48
N GLY A 357 -9.65 -4.08 10.25
CA GLY A 357 -9.39 -4.24 11.68
C GLY A 357 -8.42 -5.39 11.99
N GLN A 358 -7.69 -5.91 11.01
CA GLN A 358 -6.76 -7.02 11.14
C GLN A 358 -5.35 -6.61 10.74
N ARG A 359 -4.34 -7.27 11.31
CA ARG A 359 -2.97 -7.14 10.83
C ARG A 359 -2.85 -7.82 9.48
N GLU A 360 -2.03 -7.26 8.62
CA GLU A 360 -1.92 -7.70 7.24
C GLU A 360 -0.47 -7.97 6.84
N GLU A 361 -0.30 -8.96 6.00
CA GLU A 361 0.93 -9.19 5.26
C GLU A 361 0.90 -8.36 4.00
N PHE A 362 1.86 -7.47 3.83
CA PHE A 362 2.04 -6.65 2.63
C PHE A 362 3.16 -7.22 1.77
N LEU A 363 2.88 -7.30 0.47
CA LEU A 363 3.84 -7.65 -0.57
C LEU A 363 3.94 -6.48 -1.56
N SER A 364 5.14 -5.96 -1.76
CA SER A 364 5.44 -5.04 -2.85
C SER A 364 6.15 -5.77 -3.99
N ALA A 365 5.80 -5.40 -5.24
CA ALA A 365 6.38 -5.99 -6.42
C ALA A 365 6.48 -4.98 -7.58
N ILE A 366 7.42 -5.20 -8.48
CA ILE A 366 7.41 -4.61 -9.81
C ILE A 366 6.67 -5.59 -10.73
N ARG A 367 5.63 -5.09 -11.38
CA ARG A 367 4.84 -5.84 -12.36
C ARG A 367 5.16 -5.39 -13.76
N ILE A 368 5.49 -6.31 -14.65
CA ILE A 368 5.65 -6.09 -16.08
C ILE A 368 4.50 -6.82 -16.78
N SER A 369 3.65 -6.07 -17.50
CA SER A 369 2.43 -6.59 -18.13
C SER A 369 2.41 -6.29 -19.64
N PRO A 370 2.96 -7.16 -20.49
CA PRO A 370 2.64 -7.13 -21.91
C PRO A 370 1.15 -7.46 -22.11
N PHE A 371 0.52 -6.74 -23.03
CA PHE A 371 -0.90 -6.90 -23.33
C PHE A 371 -1.18 -6.76 -24.83
N ILE A 372 -2.28 -7.36 -25.25
CA ILE A 372 -2.87 -7.20 -26.57
C ILE A 372 -4.39 -7.06 -26.46
N THR A 373 -4.98 -6.14 -27.20
CA THR A 373 -6.43 -5.99 -27.33
C THR A 373 -6.81 -5.74 -28.77
N HIS A 374 -7.98 -6.19 -29.17
CA HIS A 374 -8.51 -5.94 -30.50
C HIS A 374 -9.23 -4.58 -30.53
N GLY A 375 -9.05 -3.80 -31.58
CA GLY A 375 -9.74 -2.54 -31.84
C GLY A 375 -10.60 -2.66 -33.09
N SER A 376 -11.89 -2.30 -32.98
CA SER A 376 -12.79 -2.19 -34.14
C SER A 376 -13.71 -0.98 -33.95
N TYR A 377 -13.31 0.13 -34.52
CA TYR A 377 -13.96 1.43 -34.37
C TYR A 377 -14.85 1.70 -35.58
N ASN A 378 -16.07 1.14 -35.53
CA ASN A 378 -17.00 1.14 -36.70
C ASN A 378 -17.64 2.51 -36.99
N LYS A 379 -17.47 3.51 -36.10
CA LYS A 379 -17.97 4.88 -36.36
C LYS A 379 -17.04 5.69 -37.26
N ALA A 380 -15.82 5.20 -37.51
CA ALA A 380 -14.93 5.81 -38.49
C ALA A 380 -15.35 5.42 -39.91
N VAL A 381 -15.13 6.34 -40.85
CA VAL A 381 -15.40 6.09 -42.28
C VAL A 381 -14.11 6.39 -43.05
N PRO A 382 -13.38 5.38 -43.56
CA PRO A 382 -13.64 3.91 -43.46
C PRO A 382 -13.47 3.37 -42.03
N PRO A 383 -14.06 2.20 -41.71
CA PRO A 383 -13.90 1.57 -40.39
C PRO A 383 -12.44 1.27 -40.06
N VAL A 384 -12.02 1.67 -38.85
CA VAL A 384 -10.65 1.49 -38.37
C VAL A 384 -10.57 0.21 -37.53
N LYS A 385 -9.74 -0.76 -37.91
CA LYS A 385 -9.61 -2.07 -37.28
C LYS A 385 -8.16 -2.49 -37.13
N GLY A 386 -7.86 -3.21 -36.03
CA GLY A 386 -6.52 -3.74 -35.78
C GLY A 386 -6.37 -4.23 -34.35
N TYR A 387 -5.12 -4.26 -33.93
CA TYR A 387 -4.79 -4.58 -32.54
C TYR A 387 -4.03 -3.40 -31.89
N ILE A 388 -4.15 -3.29 -30.59
CA ILE A 388 -3.31 -2.44 -29.77
C ILE A 388 -2.44 -3.38 -28.94
N VAL A 389 -1.14 -3.30 -29.13
CA VAL A 389 -0.13 -4.08 -28.41
C VAL A 389 0.64 -3.13 -27.50
N GLY A 390 0.92 -3.55 -26.29
CA GLY A 390 1.68 -2.69 -25.38
C GLY A 390 2.31 -3.45 -24.22
N VAL A 391 3.04 -2.70 -23.43
CA VAL A 391 3.63 -3.18 -22.18
C VAL A 391 3.50 -2.09 -21.13
N THR A 392 3.13 -2.46 -19.91
CA THR A 392 3.15 -1.58 -18.75
C THR A 392 4.12 -2.11 -17.69
N VAL A 393 4.81 -1.20 -17.01
CA VAL A 393 5.62 -1.49 -15.84
C VAL A 393 4.99 -0.75 -14.66
N SER A 394 4.57 -1.49 -13.65
CA SER A 394 3.80 -0.95 -12.53
C SER A 394 4.42 -1.33 -11.19
N TYR A 395 4.31 -0.46 -10.22
CA TYR A 395 4.48 -0.84 -8.82
C TYR A 395 3.16 -1.43 -8.32
N LEU A 396 3.24 -2.62 -7.72
CA LEU A 396 2.12 -3.36 -7.17
C LEU A 396 2.28 -3.47 -5.66
N GLY A 397 1.26 -3.06 -4.90
CA GLY A 397 1.09 -3.34 -3.49
C GLY A 397 -0.05 -4.34 -3.29
N LEU A 398 0.24 -5.49 -2.69
CA LEU A 398 -0.75 -6.51 -2.34
C LEU A 398 -0.82 -6.68 -0.83
N ALA A 399 -2.01 -6.84 -0.28
CA ALA A 399 -2.28 -7.11 1.11
C ALA A 399 -3.03 -8.42 1.31
N ARG A 400 -2.79 -9.11 2.42
CA ARG A 400 -3.51 -10.30 2.87
C ARG A 400 -3.69 -10.24 4.38
N ALA A 401 -4.93 -10.37 4.86
CA ALA A 401 -5.20 -10.42 6.30
C ALA A 401 -4.58 -11.66 6.95
N LEU A 402 -4.06 -11.50 8.17
CA LEU A 402 -3.54 -12.59 8.99
C LEU A 402 -4.69 -13.20 9.83
N ARG A 403 -4.75 -14.53 9.87
CA ARG A 403 -5.76 -15.29 10.64
C ARG A 403 -5.11 -16.42 11.41
N LEU A 404 -5.69 -16.76 12.56
CA LEU A 404 -5.34 -17.96 13.29
C LEU A 404 -5.56 -19.21 12.43
N ARG A 405 -4.70 -20.20 12.57
CA ARG A 405 -4.76 -21.49 11.91
C ARG A 405 -4.78 -22.62 12.91
#